data_24fbc0846e2015e9489207f28d71d6a5
#
_entry.id   24fbc0846e2015e9489207f28d71d6a5
#
_cell.length_a   1.000
_cell.length_b   1.000
_cell.length_c   1.000
_cell.angle_alpha   90.00
_cell.angle_beta   90.00
_cell.angle_gamma   90.00
#
_symmetry.space_group_name_H-M   'P 1'
#
loop_
_entity.id
_entity.type
_entity.pdbx_description
1 polymer ?
#
loop_
_entity_poly.entity_id
_entity_poly.type
_entity_poly.pdbx_seq_one_letter_code
_entity_poly.pdbx_strand_id
1 'polypeptide(L)'
;SEMCIRDRDNSLSGYKVFRENRYFAVNWLRVRNSLHNVEQVESRFSSSRIRQIKKGLNNGAEVKEAHTPEEIHAFAKMLHYNYSAKIRRHFPSIDFFQLLEKQMPRKSRIFIVTYKDKVIGGSVCIYSNNSAYLWFSGGMRKTYALQYPGILAVWQALRDAKERGYRHLEFMDVGLPFHKHGYREFVLRFGGKQISTRRWFRFRWEWLNRVLIKMY
;
A
#
# COMPACT_ATOMS: atom_id res chain seq x y z
N SER A 1 22.42 4.76 11.38
CA SER A 1 21.67 4.26 12.53
C SER A 1 21.10 2.90 12.19
N GLU A 2 21.67 1.86 12.73
CA GLU A 2 21.20 0.49 12.48
C GLU A 2 20.04 0.17 13.41
N MET A 3 18.84 0.35 12.89
CA MET A 3 17.62 -0.13 13.52
C MET A 3 17.11 -1.31 12.69
N CYS A 4 17.08 -2.50 13.27
CA CYS A 4 16.50 -3.66 12.61
C CYS A 4 15.00 -3.68 12.83
N ILE A 5 14.23 -3.66 11.73
CA ILE A 5 12.77 -3.70 11.75
C ILE A 5 12.32 -4.99 11.07
N ARG A 6 11.40 -5.71 11.69
CA ARG A 6 10.76 -6.88 11.09
C ARG A 6 9.26 -6.86 11.31
N ASP A 7 8.51 -6.86 10.21
CA ASP A 7 7.05 -7.00 10.23
C ASP A 7 6.65 -8.47 10.33
N ARG A 8 5.72 -8.78 11.22
CA ARG A 8 5.10 -10.10 11.32
C ARG A 8 3.59 -9.98 11.56
N ASP A 9 2.88 -10.99 11.10
CA ASP A 9 1.49 -11.22 11.49
C ASP A 9 1.39 -11.59 12.97
N ASN A 10 0.17 -11.67 13.49
CA ASN A 10 -0.11 -12.03 14.90
C ASN A 10 0.36 -13.44 15.31
N SER A 11 1.09 -14.15 14.48
CA SER A 11 1.65 -15.44 14.85
C SER A 11 2.63 -15.26 16.01
N LEU A 12 2.51 -16.09 17.01
CA LEU A 12 3.47 -16.19 18.12
C LEU A 12 4.79 -16.85 17.68
N SER A 13 4.85 -17.33 16.44
CA SER A 13 6.06 -17.92 15.86
C SER A 13 7.20 -16.92 15.89
N GLY A 14 8.28 -17.29 16.54
CA GLY A 14 9.46 -16.45 16.73
C GLY A 14 9.33 -15.35 17.78
N TYR A 15 8.21 -15.22 18.49
CA TYR A 15 8.08 -14.25 19.59
C TYR A 15 9.18 -14.41 20.62
N LYS A 16 9.37 -15.63 21.12
CA LYS A 16 10.42 -15.96 22.10
C LYS A 16 11.80 -15.59 21.59
N VAL A 17 12.13 -16.01 20.36
CA VAL A 17 13.43 -15.74 19.73
C VAL A 17 13.70 -14.24 19.63
N PHE A 18 12.71 -13.43 19.25
CA PHE A 18 12.89 -11.98 19.20
C PHE A 18 13.12 -11.37 20.60
N ARG A 19 12.36 -11.82 21.59
CA ARG A 19 12.52 -11.32 22.98
C ARG A 19 13.88 -11.71 23.57
N GLU A 20 14.33 -12.94 23.39
CA GLU A 20 15.64 -13.43 23.83
C GLU A 20 16.79 -12.66 23.17
N ASN A 21 16.61 -12.24 21.91
CA ASN A 21 17.57 -11.40 21.18
C ASN A 21 17.37 -9.90 21.40
N ARG A 22 16.64 -9.52 22.46
CA ARG A 22 16.45 -8.13 22.91
C ARG A 22 15.75 -7.21 21.91
N TYR A 23 14.85 -7.78 21.08
CA TYR A 23 13.91 -6.99 20.32
C TYR A 23 12.71 -6.62 21.18
N PHE A 24 12.18 -5.42 20.98
CA PHE A 24 10.90 -5.01 21.56
C PHE A 24 9.85 -4.92 20.47
N ALA A 25 8.60 -5.23 20.81
CA ALA A 25 7.48 -5.27 19.87
C ALA A 25 6.66 -3.99 20.00
N VAL A 26 6.39 -3.35 18.88
CA VAL A 26 5.44 -2.23 18.80
C VAL A 26 4.22 -2.68 18.01
N ASN A 27 3.03 -2.48 18.58
CA ASN A 27 1.80 -2.77 17.89
C ASN A 27 1.65 -1.86 16.66
N TRP A 28 1.37 -2.46 15.51
CA TRP A 28 1.22 -1.78 14.25
C TRP A 28 -0.05 -2.22 13.53
N LEU A 29 -0.65 -1.36 12.74
CA LEU A 29 -1.87 -1.71 12.02
C LEU A 29 -1.60 -1.96 10.54
N ARG A 30 -2.33 -2.95 10.01
CA ARG A 30 -2.59 -3.15 8.59
C ARG A 30 -4.10 -3.05 8.33
N VAL A 31 -4.47 -2.85 7.10
CA VAL A 31 -5.87 -2.99 6.67
C VAL A 31 -5.92 -4.10 5.64
N ARG A 32 -6.81 -5.06 5.85
CA ARG A 32 -7.04 -6.19 4.96
C ARG A 32 -8.42 -6.10 4.35
N ASN A 33 -8.50 -6.10 3.04
CA ASN A 33 -9.74 -6.28 2.30
C ASN A 33 -9.92 -7.74 1.95
N SER A 34 -11.06 -8.32 2.32
CA SER A 34 -11.46 -9.65 1.90
C SER A 34 -12.09 -9.57 0.51
N LEU A 35 -11.56 -10.32 -0.45
CA LEU A 35 -12.00 -10.32 -1.84
C LEU A 35 -12.81 -11.57 -2.20
N HIS A 36 -12.78 -12.61 -1.35
CA HIS A 36 -13.59 -13.79 -1.51
C HIS A 36 -15.03 -13.55 -1.02
N ASN A 37 -15.97 -14.33 -1.51
CA ASN A 37 -17.39 -14.24 -1.18
C ASN A 37 -18.03 -12.86 -1.47
N VAL A 38 -17.54 -12.16 -2.48
CA VAL A 38 -18.17 -10.96 -3.03
C VAL A 38 -18.19 -11.08 -4.55
N GLU A 39 -19.25 -10.68 -5.16
CA GLU A 39 -19.34 -10.64 -6.63
C GLU A 39 -18.50 -9.48 -7.18
N GLN A 40 -18.70 -8.31 -6.60
CA GLN A 40 -17.95 -7.09 -6.94
C GLN A 40 -17.29 -6.50 -5.71
N VAL A 41 -16.07 -6.02 -5.85
CA VAL A 41 -15.30 -5.42 -4.74
C VAL A 41 -15.99 -4.17 -4.19
N GLU A 42 -16.70 -3.44 -5.04
CA GLU A 42 -17.40 -2.20 -4.74
C GLU A 42 -18.53 -2.37 -3.72
N SER A 43 -19.09 -3.57 -3.60
CA SER A 43 -20.16 -3.86 -2.62
C SER A 43 -19.76 -3.58 -1.17
N ARG A 44 -18.45 -3.56 -0.89
CA ARG A 44 -17.88 -3.27 0.44
C ARG A 44 -17.43 -1.83 0.62
N PHE A 45 -17.46 -1.03 -0.43
CA PHE A 45 -16.99 0.35 -0.38
C PHE A 45 -18.01 1.27 0.28
N SER A 46 -17.53 2.35 0.88
CA SER A 46 -18.43 3.41 1.32
C SER A 46 -19.13 4.05 0.12
N SER A 47 -20.37 4.50 0.30
CA SER A 47 -21.15 5.17 -0.75
C SER A 47 -20.41 6.38 -1.36
N SER A 48 -19.69 7.11 -0.52
CA SER A 48 -18.85 8.23 -0.99
C SER A 48 -17.73 7.76 -1.91
N ARG A 49 -17.14 6.58 -1.66
CA ARG A 49 -16.07 6.02 -2.48
C ARG A 49 -16.59 5.58 -3.85
N ILE A 50 -17.74 4.91 -3.89
CA ILE A 50 -18.40 4.52 -5.13
C ILE A 50 -18.71 5.75 -6.00
N ARG A 51 -19.26 6.80 -5.39
CA ARG A 51 -19.56 8.06 -6.09
C ARG A 51 -18.29 8.73 -6.65
N GLN A 52 -17.20 8.72 -5.90
CA GLN A 52 -15.91 9.29 -6.33
C GLN A 52 -15.31 8.53 -7.50
N ILE A 53 -15.38 7.20 -7.49
CA ILE A 53 -14.93 6.36 -8.61
C ILE A 53 -15.72 6.70 -9.88
N LYS A 54 -17.06 6.63 -9.80
CA LYS A 54 -17.93 6.96 -10.94
C LYS A 54 -17.65 8.37 -11.47
N LYS A 55 -17.51 9.35 -10.58
CA LYS A 55 -17.22 10.73 -10.98
C LYS A 55 -15.85 10.88 -11.63
N GLY A 56 -14.82 10.19 -11.14
CA GLY A 56 -13.49 10.22 -11.74
C GLY A 56 -13.48 9.68 -13.17
N LEU A 57 -14.14 8.55 -13.39
CA LEU A 57 -14.27 7.94 -14.71
C LEU A 57 -15.09 8.82 -15.66
N ASN A 58 -16.23 9.33 -15.21
CA ASN A 58 -17.08 10.24 -16.01
C ASN A 58 -16.38 11.56 -16.36
N ASN A 59 -15.40 11.99 -15.55
CA ASN A 59 -14.58 13.16 -15.83
C ASN A 59 -13.35 12.84 -16.72
N GLY A 60 -13.38 11.69 -17.42
CA GLY A 60 -12.39 11.32 -18.42
C GLY A 60 -11.10 10.75 -17.87
N ALA A 61 -11.06 10.32 -16.60
CA ALA A 61 -9.94 9.54 -16.12
C ALA A 61 -10.05 8.09 -16.61
N GLU A 62 -8.93 7.55 -17.09
CA GLU A 62 -8.81 6.16 -17.52
C GLU A 62 -7.87 5.41 -16.60
N VAL A 63 -8.08 4.09 -16.46
CA VAL A 63 -7.24 3.24 -15.62
C VAL A 63 -6.82 2.02 -16.42
N LYS A 64 -5.52 1.79 -16.47
CA LYS A 64 -4.94 0.64 -17.19
C LYS A 64 -3.69 0.10 -16.51
N GLU A 65 -3.27 -1.09 -16.92
CA GLU A 65 -1.96 -1.62 -16.56
C GLU A 65 -0.88 -0.91 -17.39
N ALA A 66 0.25 -0.57 -16.78
CA ALA A 66 1.38 0.00 -17.48
C ALA A 66 2.21 -1.13 -18.11
N HIS A 67 2.45 -1.04 -19.40
CA HIS A 67 3.20 -2.04 -20.16
C HIS A 67 4.45 -1.46 -20.81
N THR A 68 4.48 -0.15 -21.06
CA THR A 68 5.63 0.46 -21.74
C THR A 68 6.61 1.07 -20.74
N PRO A 69 7.92 1.09 -21.06
CA PRO A 69 8.91 1.73 -20.22
C PRO A 69 8.61 3.20 -19.94
N GLU A 70 8.01 3.91 -20.92
CA GLU A 70 7.63 5.32 -20.82
C GLU A 70 6.50 5.52 -19.78
N GLU A 71 5.48 4.65 -19.79
CA GLU A 71 4.39 4.67 -18.82
C GLU A 71 4.90 4.41 -17.40
N ILE A 72 5.76 3.40 -17.23
CA ILE A 72 6.37 3.05 -15.95
C ILE A 72 7.27 4.20 -15.46
N HIS A 73 8.05 4.80 -16.35
CA HIS A 73 8.88 5.96 -16.02
C HIS A 73 8.04 7.16 -15.57
N ALA A 74 6.99 7.51 -16.32
CA ALA A 74 6.09 8.60 -15.97
C ALA A 74 5.40 8.38 -14.60
N PHE A 75 4.95 7.17 -14.34
CA PHE A 75 4.39 6.78 -13.06
C PHE A 75 5.40 6.87 -11.92
N ALA A 76 6.59 6.30 -12.09
CA ALA A 76 7.66 6.34 -11.08
C ALA A 76 8.08 7.78 -10.76
N LYS A 77 8.22 8.64 -11.77
CA LYS A 77 8.52 10.07 -11.61
C LYS A 77 7.43 10.79 -10.82
N MET A 78 6.16 10.52 -11.13
CA MET A 78 5.02 11.07 -10.39
C MET A 78 5.01 10.61 -8.93
N LEU A 79 5.26 9.33 -8.66
CA LEU A 79 5.37 8.81 -7.30
C LEU A 79 6.53 9.44 -6.55
N HIS A 80 7.72 9.50 -7.17
CA HIS A 80 8.92 10.09 -6.58
C HIS A 80 8.66 11.54 -6.16
N TYR A 81 8.05 12.35 -7.02
CA TYR A 81 7.66 13.72 -6.70
C TYR A 81 6.70 13.78 -5.48
N ASN A 82 5.69 12.91 -5.44
CA ASN A 82 4.72 12.89 -4.36
C ASN A 82 5.32 12.44 -3.01
N TYR A 83 6.25 11.48 -3.04
CA TYR A 83 6.89 10.94 -1.83
C TYR A 83 8.03 11.81 -1.33
N SER A 84 8.89 12.33 -2.22
CA SER A 84 9.99 13.22 -1.83
C SER A 84 9.50 14.54 -1.24
N ALA A 85 8.41 15.09 -1.78
CA ALA A 85 7.83 16.34 -1.31
C ALA A 85 7.09 16.25 0.03
N LYS A 86 6.59 15.05 0.39
CA LYS A 86 5.70 14.88 1.56
C LYS A 86 6.27 13.99 2.65
N ILE A 87 7.09 13.05 2.29
CA ILE A 87 7.56 11.99 3.18
C ILE A 87 9.06 11.87 2.95
N ARG A 88 9.86 12.37 3.87
CA ARG A 88 11.34 12.23 3.86
C ARG A 88 11.76 10.75 4.04
N ARG A 89 11.24 9.86 3.21
CA ARG A 89 11.56 8.44 3.22
C ARG A 89 12.42 8.09 2.02
N HIS A 90 13.31 7.14 2.20
CA HIS A 90 14.00 6.50 1.08
C HIS A 90 12.94 5.90 0.15
N PHE A 91 12.93 6.36 -1.10
CA PHE A 91 12.03 5.88 -2.14
C PHE A 91 12.87 5.20 -3.23
N PRO A 92 12.42 4.08 -3.79
CA PRO A 92 13.16 3.39 -4.83
C PRO A 92 13.43 4.28 -6.04
N SER A 93 14.54 4.03 -6.76
CA SER A 93 14.84 4.71 -8.01
C SER A 93 13.77 4.42 -9.08
N ILE A 94 13.75 5.23 -10.12
CA ILE A 94 12.82 5.03 -11.24
C ILE A 94 13.08 3.66 -11.90
N ASP A 95 14.36 3.29 -12.07
CA ASP A 95 14.76 2.02 -12.68
C ASP A 95 14.26 0.80 -11.91
N PHE A 96 14.07 0.93 -10.60
CA PHE A 96 13.52 -0.15 -9.78
C PHE A 96 12.16 -0.62 -10.29
N PHE A 97 11.29 0.29 -10.71
CA PHE A 97 9.95 -0.06 -11.20
C PHE A 97 9.99 -0.75 -12.56
N GLN A 98 10.93 -0.37 -13.42
CA GLN A 98 11.16 -1.04 -14.71
C GLN A 98 11.73 -2.46 -14.49
N LEU A 99 12.68 -2.60 -13.57
CA LEU A 99 13.23 -3.90 -13.20
C LEU A 99 12.17 -4.80 -12.56
N LEU A 100 11.31 -4.23 -11.73
CA LEU A 100 10.23 -4.97 -11.07
C LEU A 100 9.27 -5.59 -12.09
N GLU A 101 8.84 -4.82 -13.07
CA GLU A 101 7.98 -5.31 -14.15
C GLU A 101 8.69 -6.40 -14.96
N LYS A 102 9.93 -6.16 -15.39
CA LYS A 102 10.71 -7.08 -16.21
C LYS A 102 11.05 -8.40 -15.50
N GLN A 103 11.42 -8.35 -14.22
CA GLN A 103 11.89 -9.52 -13.46
C GLN A 103 10.77 -10.29 -12.77
N MET A 104 9.65 -9.63 -12.46
CA MET A 104 8.55 -10.23 -11.71
C MET A 104 7.17 -10.05 -12.39
N PRO A 105 7.03 -10.26 -13.71
CA PRO A 105 5.80 -9.93 -14.46
C PRO A 105 4.56 -10.71 -13.99
N ARG A 106 4.74 -11.89 -13.38
CA ARG A 106 3.64 -12.69 -12.83
C ARG A 106 3.30 -12.34 -11.38
N LYS A 107 4.23 -11.72 -10.66
CA LYS A 107 4.12 -11.42 -9.21
C LYS A 107 4.00 -9.93 -8.91
N SER A 108 4.10 -9.08 -9.89
CA SER A 108 3.92 -7.64 -9.75
C SER A 108 3.05 -7.09 -10.88
N ARG A 109 2.33 -6.01 -10.60
CA ARG A 109 1.62 -5.20 -11.60
C ARG A 109 1.69 -3.73 -11.22
N ILE A 110 1.82 -2.92 -12.24
CA ILE A 110 1.80 -1.46 -12.12
C ILE A 110 0.55 -0.97 -12.83
N PHE A 111 -0.33 -0.31 -12.09
CA PHE A 111 -1.52 0.34 -12.65
C PHE A 111 -1.31 1.83 -12.72
N ILE A 112 -1.73 2.44 -13.81
CA ILE A 112 -1.68 3.89 -14.00
C ILE A 112 -3.09 4.43 -14.19
N VAL A 113 -3.27 5.65 -13.71
CA VAL A 113 -4.46 6.47 -13.98
C VAL A 113 -4.02 7.58 -14.89
N THR A 114 -4.67 7.69 -16.06
CA THR A 114 -4.36 8.70 -17.06
C THR A 114 -5.51 9.68 -17.24
N TYR A 115 -5.19 10.87 -17.67
CA TYR A 115 -6.14 11.89 -18.10
C TYR A 115 -5.49 12.75 -19.18
N LYS A 116 -6.10 12.82 -20.39
CA LYS A 116 -5.52 13.52 -21.54
C LYS A 116 -4.06 13.08 -21.77
N ASP A 117 -3.84 11.78 -21.91
CA ASP A 117 -2.54 11.12 -22.15
C ASP A 117 -1.47 11.34 -21.06
N LYS A 118 -1.82 11.99 -19.96
CA LYS A 118 -0.90 12.23 -18.86
C LYS A 118 -1.16 11.27 -17.71
N VAL A 119 -0.10 10.66 -17.18
CA VAL A 119 -0.16 9.84 -15.96
C VAL A 119 -0.37 10.77 -14.76
N ILE A 120 -1.53 10.63 -14.11
CA ILE A 120 -1.95 11.46 -12.96
C ILE A 120 -2.04 10.69 -11.65
N GLY A 121 -1.95 9.36 -11.70
CA GLY A 121 -1.97 8.49 -10.54
C GLY A 121 -1.58 7.07 -10.89
N GLY A 122 -1.52 6.21 -9.89
CA GLY A 122 -1.29 4.79 -10.09
C GLY A 122 -0.94 4.06 -8.81
N SER A 123 -0.74 2.76 -8.95
CA SER A 123 -0.41 1.85 -7.84
C SER A 123 0.48 0.70 -8.30
N VAL A 124 1.21 0.13 -7.34
CA VAL A 124 2.01 -1.09 -7.53
C VAL A 124 1.46 -2.16 -6.60
N CYS A 125 1.09 -3.29 -7.17
CA CYS A 125 0.68 -4.49 -6.46
C CYS A 125 1.71 -5.59 -6.58
N ILE A 126 1.96 -6.27 -5.46
CA ILE A 126 2.74 -7.50 -5.41
C ILE A 126 1.81 -8.64 -5.01
N TYR A 127 2.00 -9.78 -5.64
CA TYR A 127 1.15 -10.96 -5.44
C TYR A 127 1.97 -12.10 -4.85
N SER A 128 1.49 -12.68 -3.78
CA SER A 128 2.13 -13.83 -3.13
C SER A 128 1.09 -14.70 -2.45
N ASN A 129 1.16 -16.00 -2.67
CA ASN A 129 0.23 -16.98 -2.14
C ASN A 129 -1.23 -16.58 -2.45
N ASN A 130 -2.04 -16.35 -1.41
CA ASN A 130 -3.47 -16.04 -1.52
C ASN A 130 -3.77 -14.54 -1.35
N SER A 131 -2.74 -13.68 -1.32
CA SER A 131 -2.89 -12.26 -1.03
C SER A 131 -2.21 -11.38 -2.07
N ALA A 132 -2.86 -10.27 -2.39
CA ALA A 132 -2.27 -9.14 -3.07
C ALA A 132 -1.84 -8.10 -2.03
N TYR A 133 -0.75 -7.41 -2.29
CA TYR A 133 -0.19 -6.38 -1.42
C TYR A 133 -0.10 -5.08 -2.18
N LEU A 134 -0.81 -4.05 -1.74
CA LEU A 134 -0.64 -2.71 -2.28
C LEU A 134 0.66 -2.12 -1.74
N TRP A 135 1.72 -2.13 -2.55
CA TRP A 135 3.04 -1.69 -2.11
C TRP A 135 3.20 -0.18 -2.21
N PHE A 136 2.85 0.38 -3.37
CA PHE A 136 2.86 1.82 -3.58
C PHE A 136 1.54 2.27 -4.18
N SER A 137 1.10 3.47 -3.82
CA SER A 137 -0.01 4.13 -4.49
C SER A 137 0.10 5.64 -4.35
N GLY A 138 -0.31 6.35 -5.37
CA GLY A 138 -0.28 7.79 -5.35
C GLY A 138 -1.15 8.42 -6.43
N GLY A 139 -1.32 9.73 -6.34
CA GLY A 139 -2.04 10.49 -7.35
C GLY A 139 -1.93 11.99 -7.13
N MET A 140 -1.96 12.72 -8.21
CA MET A 140 -1.86 14.19 -8.25
C MET A 140 -3.19 14.85 -7.83
N ARG A 141 -3.65 14.54 -6.61
CA ARG A 141 -4.95 14.95 -6.08
C ARG A 141 -5.19 16.47 -6.12
N LYS A 142 -4.16 17.28 -5.88
CA LYS A 142 -4.29 18.73 -5.86
C LYS A 142 -4.58 19.31 -7.24
N THR A 143 -3.92 18.76 -8.26
CA THR A 143 -4.04 19.23 -9.65
C THR A 143 -5.25 18.63 -10.36
N TYR A 144 -5.56 17.36 -10.07
CA TYR A 144 -6.62 16.60 -10.74
C TYR A 144 -7.68 16.13 -9.72
N ALA A 145 -8.25 17.08 -8.99
CA ALA A 145 -9.18 16.79 -7.89
C ALA A 145 -10.45 16.07 -8.34
N LEU A 146 -10.97 16.41 -9.53
CA LEU A 146 -12.21 15.85 -10.07
C LEU A 146 -12.03 14.44 -10.67
N GLN A 147 -10.81 14.08 -11.04
CA GLN A 147 -10.45 12.76 -11.58
C GLN A 147 -10.18 11.72 -10.49
N TYR A 148 -10.04 12.11 -9.23
CA TYR A 148 -9.79 11.23 -8.07
C TYR A 148 -8.68 10.19 -8.29
N PRO A 149 -7.48 10.56 -8.80
CA PRO A 149 -6.51 9.60 -9.31
C PRO A 149 -6.03 8.58 -8.27
N GLY A 150 -5.78 8.98 -7.02
CA GLY A 150 -5.38 8.06 -5.96
C GLY A 150 -6.47 7.07 -5.55
N ILE A 151 -7.75 7.43 -5.77
CA ILE A 151 -8.88 6.54 -5.51
C ILE A 151 -9.00 5.50 -6.61
N LEU A 152 -8.91 5.91 -7.85
CA LEU A 152 -8.96 5.03 -9.02
C LEU A 152 -7.78 4.03 -9.01
N ALA A 153 -6.59 4.50 -8.60
CA ALA A 153 -5.41 3.64 -8.47
C ALA A 153 -5.62 2.48 -7.47
N VAL A 154 -6.21 2.76 -6.31
CA VAL A 154 -6.51 1.73 -5.30
C VAL A 154 -7.67 0.84 -5.74
N TRP A 155 -8.68 1.41 -6.36
CA TRP A 155 -9.81 0.67 -6.89
C TRP A 155 -9.40 -0.36 -7.92
N GLN A 156 -8.54 0.00 -8.88
CA GLN A 156 -8.04 -0.93 -9.89
C GLN A 156 -7.22 -2.07 -9.27
N ALA A 157 -6.41 -1.76 -8.29
CA ALA A 157 -5.64 -2.78 -7.56
C ALA A 157 -6.55 -3.83 -6.88
N LEU A 158 -7.66 -3.38 -6.29
CA LEU A 158 -8.66 -4.26 -5.68
C LEU A 158 -9.39 -5.11 -6.72
N ARG A 159 -9.76 -4.52 -7.85
CA ARG A 159 -10.41 -5.23 -8.96
C ARG A 159 -9.51 -6.31 -9.55
N ASP A 160 -8.30 -5.95 -9.93
CA ASP A 160 -7.35 -6.92 -10.51
C ASP A 160 -7.04 -8.06 -9.53
N ALA A 161 -6.83 -7.75 -8.25
CA ALA A 161 -6.61 -8.79 -7.25
C ALA A 161 -7.81 -9.74 -7.12
N LYS A 162 -9.05 -9.23 -7.23
CA LYS A 162 -10.27 -10.03 -7.23
C LYS A 162 -10.40 -10.87 -8.50
N GLU A 163 -10.22 -10.28 -9.67
CA GLU A 163 -10.30 -10.93 -10.99
C GLU A 163 -9.29 -12.07 -11.13
N ARG A 164 -8.11 -11.92 -10.50
CA ARG A 164 -7.06 -12.95 -10.44
C ARG A 164 -7.29 -14.01 -9.35
N GLY A 165 -8.40 -13.95 -8.62
CA GLY A 165 -8.77 -14.95 -7.62
C GLY A 165 -8.03 -14.84 -6.28
N TYR A 166 -7.36 -13.74 -5.98
CA TYR A 166 -6.74 -13.54 -4.67
C TYR A 166 -7.82 -13.36 -3.60
N ARG A 167 -7.58 -13.95 -2.44
CA ARG A 167 -8.56 -13.91 -1.33
C ARG A 167 -8.55 -12.59 -0.58
N HIS A 168 -7.40 -11.90 -0.55
CA HIS A 168 -7.22 -10.66 0.20
C HIS A 168 -6.37 -9.66 -0.55
N LEU A 169 -6.63 -8.36 -0.30
CA LEU A 169 -5.68 -7.30 -0.57
C LEU A 169 -5.26 -6.64 0.74
N GLU A 170 -3.96 -6.51 0.95
CA GLU A 170 -3.33 -5.95 2.15
C GLU A 170 -2.81 -4.54 1.91
N PHE A 171 -3.18 -3.62 2.81
CA PHE A 171 -2.57 -2.29 2.95
C PHE A 171 -1.60 -2.34 4.12
N MET A 172 -0.30 -2.36 3.84
CA MET A 172 0.71 -2.81 4.79
C MET A 172 1.07 -1.82 5.90
N ASP A 173 1.09 -0.53 5.63
CA ASP A 173 1.58 0.50 6.56
C ASP A 173 0.50 1.56 6.80
N VAL A 174 -0.36 1.30 7.76
CA VAL A 174 -1.44 2.22 8.14
C VAL A 174 -1.26 2.83 9.54
N GLY A 175 -0.04 2.74 10.08
CA GLY A 175 0.40 3.44 11.28
C GLY A 175 0.06 2.76 12.61
N LEU A 176 0.30 3.50 13.69
CA LEU A 176 0.08 3.05 15.07
C LEU A 176 -1.41 3.03 15.43
N PRO A 177 -1.86 2.11 16.32
CA PRO A 177 -3.28 1.97 16.68
C PRO A 177 -3.90 3.25 17.24
N PHE A 178 -3.18 3.96 18.09
CA PHE A 178 -3.71 5.06 18.90
C PHE A 178 -3.57 6.44 18.25
N HIS A 179 -2.96 6.53 17.08
CA HIS A 179 -2.79 7.79 16.37
C HIS A 179 -3.71 7.90 15.16
N LYS A 180 -4.28 9.08 14.93
CA LYS A 180 -4.98 9.37 13.69
C LYS A 180 -4.01 9.22 12.52
N HIS A 181 -4.42 8.51 11.49
CA HIS A 181 -3.60 8.28 10.31
C HIS A 181 -4.44 8.43 9.04
N GLY A 182 -4.24 9.53 8.33
CA GLY A 182 -5.08 9.87 7.17
C GLY A 182 -5.09 8.80 6.07
N TYR A 183 -3.98 8.09 5.86
CA TYR A 183 -3.95 6.98 4.91
C TYR A 183 -4.81 5.81 5.39
N ARG A 184 -4.82 5.50 6.69
CA ARG A 184 -5.71 4.46 7.26
C ARG A 184 -7.17 4.78 7.03
N GLU A 185 -7.60 6.00 7.31
CA GLU A 185 -8.97 6.45 7.05
C GLU A 185 -9.31 6.39 5.56
N PHE A 186 -8.35 6.74 4.71
CA PHE A 186 -8.51 6.66 3.26
C PHE A 186 -8.74 5.22 2.79
N VAL A 187 -7.95 4.25 3.25
CA VAL A 187 -8.07 2.84 2.80
C VAL A 187 -9.25 2.12 3.42
N LEU A 188 -9.65 2.46 4.65
CA LEU A 188 -10.83 1.87 5.30
C LEU A 188 -12.13 2.13 4.53
N ARG A 189 -12.22 3.23 3.78
CA ARG A 189 -13.39 3.51 2.93
C ARG A 189 -13.55 2.55 1.76
N PHE A 190 -12.57 1.70 1.48
CA PHE A 190 -12.67 0.59 0.54
C PHE A 190 -13.15 -0.72 1.20
N GLY A 191 -13.66 -0.65 2.44
CA GLY A 191 -14.32 -1.78 3.12
C GLY A 191 -13.38 -2.77 3.81
N GLY A 192 -12.10 -2.41 3.98
CA GLY A 192 -11.14 -3.25 4.69
C GLY A 192 -11.34 -3.25 6.21
N LYS A 193 -10.81 -4.28 6.87
CA LYS A 193 -10.76 -4.40 8.34
C LYS A 193 -9.35 -4.15 8.84
N GLN A 194 -9.25 -3.48 9.97
CA GLN A 194 -7.96 -3.29 10.65
C GLN A 194 -7.51 -4.61 11.27
N ILE A 195 -6.22 -4.93 11.08
CA ILE A 195 -5.56 -6.09 11.68
C ILE A 195 -4.36 -5.57 12.45
N SER A 196 -4.25 -5.98 13.70
CA SER A 196 -3.09 -5.69 14.53
C SER A 196 -1.94 -6.61 14.13
N THR A 197 -0.78 -6.04 13.95
CA THR A 197 0.48 -6.74 13.71
C THR A 197 1.54 -6.24 14.69
N ARG A 198 2.69 -6.87 14.71
CA ARG A 198 3.81 -6.44 15.53
C ARG A 198 4.99 -6.10 14.64
N ARG A 199 5.60 -4.95 14.90
CA ARG A 199 6.93 -4.61 14.38
C ARG A 199 7.94 -4.80 15.49
N TRP A 200 9.02 -5.47 15.15
CA TRP A 200 10.09 -5.76 16.08
C TRP A 200 11.25 -4.83 15.79
N PHE A 201 11.70 -4.15 16.85
CA PHE A 201 12.78 -3.18 16.77
C PHE A 201 13.90 -3.58 17.72
N ARG A 202 15.14 -3.29 17.30
CA ARG A 202 16.33 -3.39 18.14
C ARG A 202 17.24 -2.24 17.77
N PHE A 203 17.67 -1.47 18.77
CA PHE A 203 18.67 -0.42 18.61
C PHE A 203 20.07 -0.96 18.87
N ARG A 204 21.08 -0.27 18.36
CA ARG A 204 22.49 -0.60 18.64
C ARG A 204 22.82 -0.48 20.14
N TRP A 205 22.20 0.44 20.84
CA TRP A 205 22.43 0.67 22.27
C TRP A 205 21.62 -0.31 23.13
N GLU A 206 22.32 -1.21 23.81
CA GLU A 206 21.67 -2.26 24.60
C GLU A 206 20.88 -1.71 25.80
N TRP A 207 21.35 -0.64 26.44
CA TRP A 207 20.64 -0.02 27.54
C TRP A 207 19.26 0.49 27.11
N LEU A 208 19.17 1.09 25.91
CA LEU A 208 17.91 1.58 25.36
C LEU A 208 16.95 0.42 25.07
N ASN A 209 17.45 -0.69 24.53
CA ASN A 209 16.63 -1.87 24.30
C ASN A 209 16.05 -2.43 25.61
N ARG A 210 16.85 -2.46 26.69
CA ARG A 210 16.38 -2.94 28.01
C ARG A 210 15.24 -2.08 28.56
N VAL A 211 15.33 -0.77 28.40
CA VAL A 211 14.27 0.17 28.83
C VAL A 211 13.01 -0.05 27.99
N LEU A 212 13.14 -0.09 26.66
CA LEU A 212 12.01 -0.25 25.76
C LEU A 212 11.32 -1.61 25.88
N ILE A 213 12.06 -2.69 26.16
CA ILE A 213 11.47 -4.02 26.42
C ILE A 213 10.54 -4.00 27.66
N LYS A 214 10.85 -3.15 28.65
CA LYS A 214 9.99 -3.02 29.86
C LYS A 214 8.77 -2.14 29.60
N MET A 215 8.81 -1.24 28.62
CA MET A 215 7.73 -0.32 28.29
C MET A 215 6.72 -0.91 27.29
N TYR A 216 7.16 -1.87 26.46
CA TYR A 216 6.39 -2.53 25.41
C TYR A 216 6.39 -4.07 25.57
#